data_fb41eb025846edb3f053f289da8bc0c3
#
_entry.id   fb41eb025846edb3f053f289da8bc0c3
#
_cell.length_a   1.000
_cell.length_b   1.000
_cell.length_c   1.000
_cell.angle_alpha   90.00
_cell.angle_beta   90.00
_cell.angle_gamma   90.00
#
_symmetry.space_group_name_H-M   'P 1'
#
loop_
_entity.id
_entity.type
_entity.pdbx_description
1 polymer ?
#
loop_
_entity_poly.entity_id
_entity_poly.type
_entity_poly.pdbx_seq_one_letter_code
_entity_poly.pdbx_strand_id
1 'polypeptide(L)'
;TPDATLPVNSIVTPNGSSSIVEGGTTAGTNWFHSFDRFNLPTGSTVLFDNAATIQNIFSRVTGNSISNIDGLIRANGTANLFLLNPNGILFGNNAQRDLGGSFFASTADRIMFADGGQFSTLGAGETPDAPLLSITAPIGLQFNRGNAGIIQANGSQLSVPKGQTLALIGGEIHLNRANGDRISPIAQLWAPSGRIDLIALWEGEWGLDGTLLQSPLTPDRPP
;
A
#
# COMPACT_ATOMS: atom_id res chain seq x y z
N THR A 1 -6.92 12.73 -3.30
CA THR A 1 -8.20 12.98 -4.00
C THR A 1 -8.85 11.64 -4.29
N PRO A 2 -10.06 11.34 -3.78
CA PRO A 2 -10.81 10.14 -4.13
C PRO A 2 -11.10 10.06 -5.63
N ASP A 3 -11.30 8.86 -6.13
CA ASP A 3 -11.89 8.59 -7.45
C ASP A 3 -13.32 8.01 -7.31
N ALA A 4 -13.95 7.68 -8.43
CA ALA A 4 -15.32 7.18 -8.49
C ALA A 4 -15.39 5.71 -9.01
N THR A 5 -14.42 4.89 -8.62
CA THR A 5 -14.27 3.53 -9.16
C THR A 5 -14.78 2.42 -8.21
N LEU A 6 -15.31 2.79 -7.04
CA LEU A 6 -15.90 1.86 -6.07
C LEU A 6 -17.42 1.95 -6.04
N PRO A 7 -18.14 0.87 -5.67
CA PRO A 7 -19.59 0.92 -5.44
C PRO A 7 -20.02 2.00 -4.44
N VAL A 8 -19.27 2.15 -3.34
CA VAL A 8 -19.34 3.29 -2.42
C VAL A 8 -17.98 3.95 -2.44
N ASN A 9 -17.92 5.20 -2.90
CA ASN A 9 -16.66 5.90 -3.07
C ASN A 9 -16.07 6.37 -1.74
N SER A 10 -14.74 6.51 -1.72
CA SER A 10 -14.03 7.13 -0.60
C SER A 10 -14.43 8.59 -0.45
N ILE A 11 -14.55 9.05 0.78
CA ILE A 11 -14.79 10.45 1.14
C ILE A 11 -13.56 10.93 1.91
N VAL A 12 -13.05 12.12 1.56
CA VAL A 12 -11.96 12.77 2.28
C VAL A 12 -12.44 14.11 2.78
N THR A 13 -12.57 14.23 4.08
CA THR A 13 -13.02 15.46 4.75
C THR A 13 -11.81 16.16 5.37
N PRO A 14 -11.45 17.37 4.88
CA PRO A 14 -10.40 18.17 5.49
C PRO A 14 -10.78 18.61 6.91
N ASN A 15 -9.81 18.55 7.83
CA ASN A 15 -9.95 19.02 9.20
C ASN A 15 -8.63 19.70 9.65
N GLY A 16 -8.46 20.99 9.33
CA GLY A 16 -7.21 21.73 9.54
C GLY A 16 -6.05 21.14 8.73
N SER A 17 -4.96 20.76 9.41
CA SER A 17 -3.83 20.04 8.79
C SER A 17 -4.08 18.53 8.65
N SER A 18 -5.23 18.05 9.12
CA SER A 18 -5.63 16.66 9.04
C SER A 18 -6.68 16.44 7.97
N SER A 19 -6.80 15.20 7.51
CA SER A 19 -7.89 14.74 6.65
C SER A 19 -8.45 13.45 7.22
N ILE A 20 -9.76 13.32 7.22
CA ILE A 20 -10.45 12.09 7.62
C ILE A 20 -10.90 11.36 6.37
N VAL A 21 -10.56 10.09 6.28
CA VAL A 21 -11.00 9.18 5.22
C VAL A 21 -12.16 8.36 5.75
N GLU A 22 -13.30 8.49 5.08
CA GLU A 22 -14.57 7.84 5.36
C GLU A 22 -15.17 7.26 4.07
N GLY A 23 -16.40 6.75 4.13
CA GLY A 23 -17.03 6.12 2.97
C GLY A 23 -16.26 4.86 2.57
N GLY A 24 -15.98 4.71 1.28
CA GLY A 24 -15.38 3.48 0.76
C GLY A 24 -16.35 2.31 0.76
N THR A 25 -15.93 1.17 0.27
CA THR A 25 -16.77 -0.02 0.21
C THR A 25 -16.31 -1.05 1.22
N THR A 26 -17.24 -1.54 2.04
CA THR A 26 -16.95 -2.59 3.04
C THR A 26 -17.43 -3.94 2.52
N ALA A 27 -16.59 -4.97 2.64
CA ALA A 27 -16.94 -6.36 2.41
C ALA A 27 -16.40 -7.22 3.57
N GLY A 28 -17.29 -7.69 4.44
CA GLY A 28 -16.92 -8.39 5.68
C GLY A 28 -16.08 -7.51 6.59
N THR A 29 -14.85 -7.93 6.87
CA THR A 29 -13.87 -7.18 7.69
C THR A 29 -12.87 -6.39 6.85
N ASN A 30 -13.07 -6.35 5.53
CA ASN A 30 -12.24 -5.64 4.57
C ASN A 30 -12.89 -4.30 4.18
N TRP A 31 -12.12 -3.23 4.17
CA TRP A 31 -12.56 -1.89 3.81
C TRP A 31 -11.72 -1.33 2.68
N PHE A 32 -12.37 -1.00 1.56
CA PHE A 32 -11.73 -0.65 0.30
C PHE A 32 -11.86 0.83 0.00
N HIS A 33 -10.73 1.46 -0.30
CA HIS A 33 -10.61 2.85 -0.73
C HIS A 33 -9.92 2.95 -2.08
N SER A 34 -10.35 3.92 -2.87
CA SER A 34 -9.77 4.21 -4.17
C SER A 34 -9.56 5.70 -4.36
N PHE A 35 -8.38 6.07 -4.87
CA PHE A 35 -7.94 7.45 -5.03
C PHE A 35 -7.34 7.67 -6.42
N ASP A 36 -7.63 8.81 -7.03
CA ASP A 36 -6.87 9.32 -8.16
C ASP A 36 -5.43 9.69 -7.73
N ARG A 37 -5.31 10.33 -6.56
CA ARG A 37 -4.01 10.70 -5.96
C ARG A 37 -4.06 10.58 -4.45
N PHE A 38 -2.97 10.03 -3.89
CA PHE A 38 -2.78 9.91 -2.45
C PHE A 38 -1.43 10.52 -2.06
N ASN A 39 -1.46 11.77 -1.62
CA ASN A 39 -0.29 12.52 -1.15
C ASN A 39 -0.54 13.05 0.25
N LEU A 40 0.51 13.11 1.06
CA LEU A 40 0.46 13.57 2.43
C LEU A 40 1.64 14.52 2.68
N PRO A 41 1.42 15.85 2.65
CA PRO A 41 2.47 16.84 2.88
C PRO A 41 3.05 16.77 4.29
N THR A 42 4.22 17.37 4.48
CA THR A 42 4.87 17.55 5.79
C THR A 42 3.91 18.19 6.80
N GLY A 43 3.86 17.62 8.01
CA GLY A 43 3.02 18.14 9.11
C GLY A 43 1.52 17.87 8.94
N SER A 44 1.11 17.18 7.88
CA SER A 44 -0.28 16.77 7.71
C SER A 44 -0.54 15.36 8.26
N THR A 45 -1.80 15.08 8.55
CA THR A 45 -2.26 13.78 9.03
C THR A 45 -3.41 13.28 8.16
N VAL A 46 -3.43 12.00 7.85
CA VAL A 46 -4.60 11.32 7.32
C VAL A 46 -5.05 10.25 8.32
N LEU A 47 -6.32 10.28 8.69
CA LEU A 47 -6.96 9.27 9.52
C LEU A 47 -7.94 8.44 8.68
N PHE A 48 -7.70 7.14 8.58
CA PHE A 48 -8.71 6.19 8.15
C PHE A 48 -9.63 5.93 9.35
N ASP A 49 -10.83 6.51 9.32
CA ASP A 49 -11.80 6.42 10.43
C ASP A 49 -12.62 5.11 10.33
N ASN A 50 -11.91 4.01 10.45
CA ASN A 50 -12.48 2.67 10.34
C ASN A 50 -13.19 2.23 11.62
N ALA A 51 -14.27 1.45 11.46
CA ALA A 51 -14.92 0.75 12.56
C ALA A 51 -13.98 -0.31 13.18
N ALA A 52 -14.19 -0.63 14.46
CA ALA A 52 -13.37 -1.60 15.20
C ALA A 52 -13.44 -3.04 14.63
N THR A 53 -14.46 -3.32 13.82
CA THR A 53 -14.64 -4.63 13.15
C THR A 53 -13.78 -4.78 11.89
N ILE A 54 -13.20 -3.69 11.37
CA ILE A 54 -12.34 -3.74 10.19
C ILE A 54 -10.98 -4.31 10.57
N GLN A 55 -10.58 -5.36 9.86
CA GLN A 55 -9.27 -6.00 10.00
C GLN A 55 -8.27 -5.56 8.93
N ASN A 56 -8.75 -5.24 7.73
CA ASN A 56 -7.90 -4.81 6.64
C ASN A 56 -8.46 -3.58 5.94
N ILE A 57 -7.61 -2.59 5.73
CA ILE A 57 -7.89 -1.38 4.96
C ILE A 57 -7.06 -1.48 3.68
N PHE A 58 -7.73 -1.49 2.54
CA PHE A 58 -7.11 -1.51 1.22
C PHE A 58 -7.25 -0.14 0.57
N SER A 59 -6.13 0.53 0.32
CA SER A 59 -6.06 1.84 -0.30
C SER A 59 -5.29 1.74 -1.61
N ARG A 60 -5.95 1.92 -2.74
CA ARG A 60 -5.31 1.93 -4.06
C ARG A 60 -5.26 3.33 -4.67
N VAL A 61 -4.28 3.55 -5.52
CA VAL A 61 -4.19 4.73 -6.38
C VAL A 61 -4.35 4.28 -7.83
N THR A 62 -5.35 4.85 -8.52
CA THR A 62 -5.69 4.54 -9.92
C THR A 62 -5.18 5.60 -10.91
N GLY A 63 -4.79 6.79 -10.41
CA GLY A 63 -4.22 7.84 -11.24
C GLY A 63 -2.75 7.60 -11.57
N ASN A 64 -2.17 8.47 -12.38
CA ASN A 64 -0.84 8.30 -12.98
C ASN A 64 0.30 9.01 -12.20
N SER A 65 0.11 9.30 -10.91
CA SER A 65 1.10 10.01 -10.10
C SER A 65 1.63 9.14 -8.99
N ILE A 66 2.90 9.28 -8.66
CA ILE A 66 3.47 8.67 -7.44
C ILE A 66 2.79 9.22 -6.19
N SER A 67 2.82 8.45 -5.11
CA SER A 67 2.38 8.91 -3.78
C SER A 67 3.55 9.50 -3.02
N ASN A 68 3.46 10.80 -2.68
CA ASN A 68 4.42 11.46 -1.80
C ASN A 68 3.86 11.50 -0.38
N ILE A 69 4.49 10.77 0.54
CA ILE A 69 4.07 10.61 1.94
C ILE A 69 5.14 11.22 2.84
N ASP A 70 4.89 12.42 3.37
CA ASP A 70 5.79 13.12 4.30
C ASP A 70 5.07 13.61 5.57
N GLY A 71 3.99 12.96 5.92
CA GLY A 71 3.17 13.22 7.11
C GLY A 71 2.78 11.94 7.83
N LEU A 72 1.75 12.02 8.67
CA LEU A 72 1.31 10.93 9.54
C LEU A 72 0.09 10.20 8.96
N ILE A 73 0.22 8.88 8.74
CA ILE A 73 -0.90 8.00 8.42
C ILE A 73 -1.41 7.33 9.70
N ARG A 74 -2.73 7.40 9.93
CA ARG A 74 -3.39 6.80 11.09
C ARG A 74 -4.56 5.90 10.67
N ALA A 75 -4.82 4.88 11.48
CA ALA A 75 -6.05 4.09 11.44
C ALA A 75 -6.48 3.71 12.86
N ASN A 76 -7.77 3.43 13.04
CA ASN A 76 -8.30 3.02 14.34
C ASN A 76 -8.02 1.54 14.63
N GLY A 77 -7.81 1.20 15.91
CA GLY A 77 -7.68 -0.18 16.38
C GLY A 77 -6.46 -0.91 15.80
N THR A 78 -6.64 -2.16 15.40
CA THR A 78 -5.57 -3.07 14.97
C THR A 78 -5.65 -3.44 13.48
N ALA A 79 -6.35 -2.64 12.68
CA ALA A 79 -6.47 -2.89 11.25
C ALA A 79 -5.12 -2.82 10.53
N ASN A 80 -4.90 -3.76 9.61
CA ASN A 80 -3.79 -3.71 8.67
C ASN A 80 -4.06 -2.67 7.59
N LEU A 81 -3.03 -1.99 7.11
CA LEU A 81 -3.14 -1.05 6.00
C LEU A 81 -2.31 -1.53 4.80
N PHE A 82 -2.98 -1.65 3.67
CA PHE A 82 -2.39 -1.91 2.36
C PHE A 82 -2.48 -0.65 1.51
N LEU A 83 -1.33 -0.07 1.17
CA LEU A 83 -1.23 1.10 0.28
C LEU A 83 -0.63 0.66 -1.05
N LEU A 84 -1.43 0.72 -2.11
CA LEU A 84 -1.03 0.34 -3.47
C LEU A 84 -0.94 1.55 -4.37
N ASN A 85 0.21 1.73 -5.00
CA ASN A 85 0.37 2.69 -6.10
C ASN A 85 1.36 2.17 -7.14
N PRO A 86 0.92 1.69 -8.29
CA PRO A 86 1.80 1.11 -9.32
C PRO A 86 2.81 2.11 -9.89
N ASN A 87 2.55 3.42 -9.76
CA ASN A 87 3.47 4.44 -10.26
C ASN A 87 4.67 4.68 -9.34
N GLY A 88 4.56 4.29 -8.05
CA GLY A 88 5.60 4.46 -7.05
C GLY A 88 5.12 5.12 -5.76
N ILE A 89 5.91 4.95 -4.70
CA ILE A 89 5.65 5.52 -3.38
C ILE A 89 6.95 6.13 -2.84
N LEU A 90 6.90 7.40 -2.45
CA LEU A 90 8.00 8.09 -1.79
C LEU A 90 7.61 8.40 -0.34
N PHE A 91 8.35 7.84 0.60
CA PHE A 91 8.30 8.21 2.02
C PHE A 91 9.38 9.25 2.30
N GLY A 92 8.96 10.46 2.66
CA GLY A 92 9.84 11.56 3.05
C GLY A 92 10.36 11.41 4.48
N ASN A 93 11.22 12.34 4.89
CA ASN A 93 11.87 12.32 6.20
C ASN A 93 10.90 12.41 7.40
N ASN A 94 9.73 13.01 7.18
CA ASN A 94 8.71 13.19 8.22
C ASN A 94 7.58 12.14 8.12
N ALA A 95 7.72 11.15 7.23
CA ALA A 95 6.73 10.10 7.08
C ALA A 95 6.65 9.27 8.37
N GLN A 96 5.44 9.22 8.95
CA GLN A 96 5.14 8.51 10.19
C GLN A 96 3.85 7.70 10.04
N ARG A 97 3.67 6.71 10.90
CA ARG A 97 2.45 5.91 10.97
C ARG A 97 2.07 5.67 12.42
N ASP A 98 0.75 5.72 12.67
CA ASP A 98 0.11 5.34 13.93
C ASP A 98 -0.98 4.31 13.57
N LEU A 99 -0.53 3.07 13.39
CA LEU A 99 -1.33 1.91 13.00
C LEU A 99 -1.16 0.82 14.07
N GLY A 100 -2.25 0.19 14.47
CA GLY A 100 -2.19 -0.94 15.40
C GLY A 100 -1.92 -2.29 14.72
N GLY A 101 -2.01 -2.38 13.39
CA GLY A 101 -1.77 -3.57 12.59
C GLY A 101 -0.50 -3.50 11.73
N SER A 102 -0.42 -4.42 10.78
CA SER A 102 0.64 -4.50 9.79
C SER A 102 0.52 -3.40 8.73
N PHE A 103 1.63 -3.04 8.11
CA PHE A 103 1.68 -2.07 7.02
C PHE A 103 2.34 -2.65 5.78
N PHE A 104 1.62 -2.60 4.67
CA PHE A 104 2.07 -3.06 3.36
C PHE A 104 2.03 -1.88 2.39
N ALA A 105 3.17 -1.45 1.90
CA ALA A 105 3.27 -0.51 0.79
C ALA A 105 3.74 -1.25 -0.46
N SER A 106 3.00 -1.13 -1.55
CA SER A 106 3.32 -1.88 -2.76
C SER A 106 3.06 -1.10 -4.05
N THR A 107 3.86 -1.42 -5.07
CA THR A 107 3.65 -0.97 -6.45
C THR A 107 3.04 -2.07 -7.34
N ALA A 108 2.47 -3.10 -6.71
CA ALA A 108 1.73 -4.14 -7.41
C ALA A 108 0.51 -3.61 -8.16
N ASP A 109 0.13 -4.31 -9.21
CA ASP A 109 -1.06 -4.01 -9.98
C ASP A 109 -2.35 -4.41 -9.25
N ARG A 110 -2.29 -5.44 -8.39
CA ARG A 110 -3.45 -5.93 -7.65
C ARG A 110 -3.12 -6.71 -6.39
N ILE A 111 -4.10 -6.76 -5.49
CA ILE A 111 -4.14 -7.68 -4.36
C ILE A 111 -5.01 -8.88 -4.75
N MET A 112 -4.55 -10.08 -4.43
CA MET A 112 -5.28 -11.32 -4.61
C MET A 112 -5.87 -11.81 -3.29
N PHE A 113 -7.07 -12.40 -3.35
CA PHE A 113 -7.79 -12.91 -2.20
C PHE A 113 -8.00 -14.43 -2.29
N ALA A 114 -8.24 -15.07 -1.14
CA ALA A 114 -8.34 -16.51 -1.04
C ALA A 114 -9.53 -17.12 -1.82
N ASP A 115 -10.55 -16.32 -2.11
CA ASP A 115 -11.72 -16.72 -2.91
C ASP A 115 -11.55 -16.51 -4.43
N GLY A 116 -10.36 -16.09 -4.87
CA GLY A 116 -10.06 -15.72 -6.25
C GLY A 116 -10.43 -14.28 -6.61
N GLY A 117 -11.01 -13.52 -5.67
CA GLY A 117 -11.27 -12.08 -5.84
C GLY A 117 -9.97 -11.30 -6.00
N GLN A 118 -10.06 -10.11 -6.62
CA GLN A 118 -8.91 -9.25 -6.88
C GLN A 118 -9.27 -7.79 -6.66
N PHE A 119 -8.37 -7.03 -6.05
CA PHE A 119 -8.47 -5.58 -5.93
C PHE A 119 -7.38 -4.93 -6.77
N SER A 120 -7.74 -4.48 -7.98
CA SER A 120 -6.80 -3.98 -9.00
C SER A 120 -6.64 -2.46 -8.93
N THR A 121 -5.42 -1.96 -9.18
CA THR A 121 -5.12 -0.54 -9.40
C THR A 121 -5.43 -0.08 -10.82
N LEU A 122 -5.72 -1.01 -11.73
CA LEU A 122 -6.24 -0.70 -13.06
C LEU A 122 -7.65 -0.12 -12.89
N GLY A 123 -7.92 1.02 -13.49
CA GLY A 123 -9.22 1.67 -13.40
C GLY A 123 -10.36 0.77 -13.91
N ALA A 124 -11.60 1.16 -13.68
CA ALA A 124 -12.84 0.39 -13.97
C ALA A 124 -13.06 -0.04 -15.44
N GLY A 125 -12.06 0.06 -16.32
CA GLY A 125 -12.18 -0.22 -17.75
C GLY A 125 -11.43 -1.43 -18.28
N GLU A 126 -10.59 -2.08 -17.48
CA GLU A 126 -9.67 -3.13 -18.00
C GLU A 126 -10.01 -4.57 -17.55
N THR A 127 -10.98 -4.76 -16.68
CA THR A 127 -11.54 -6.09 -16.40
C THR A 127 -13.03 -6.10 -16.67
N PRO A 128 -13.54 -7.01 -17.52
CA PRO A 128 -14.96 -7.12 -17.82
C PRO A 128 -15.82 -7.46 -16.60
N ASP A 129 -15.20 -8.02 -15.57
CA ASP A 129 -15.86 -8.36 -14.30
C ASP A 129 -15.54 -7.25 -13.29
N ALA A 130 -16.56 -6.57 -12.82
CA ALA A 130 -16.47 -5.66 -11.69
C ALA A 130 -15.67 -6.34 -10.57
N PRO A 131 -14.69 -5.67 -9.93
CA PRO A 131 -13.91 -6.29 -8.87
C PRO A 131 -14.89 -6.81 -7.83
N LEU A 132 -14.98 -8.12 -7.69
CA LEU A 132 -15.64 -8.74 -6.56
C LEU A 132 -14.81 -8.36 -5.34
N LEU A 133 -15.27 -7.35 -4.62
CA LEU A 133 -14.63 -6.94 -3.37
C LEU A 133 -14.76 -8.10 -2.40
N SER A 134 -13.64 -8.75 -2.13
CA SER A 134 -13.62 -9.99 -1.39
C SER A 134 -13.87 -9.79 0.10
N ILE A 135 -14.62 -10.72 0.70
CA ILE A 135 -14.77 -10.85 2.16
C ILE A 135 -13.65 -11.69 2.78
N THR A 136 -12.83 -12.35 1.96
CA THR A 136 -11.79 -13.26 2.44
C THR A 136 -10.48 -12.53 2.75
N ALA A 137 -9.52 -13.26 3.30
CA ALA A 137 -8.20 -12.70 3.60
C ALA A 137 -7.42 -12.43 2.29
N PRO A 138 -6.62 -11.35 2.23
CA PRO A 138 -5.66 -11.16 1.17
C PRO A 138 -4.56 -12.22 1.25
N ILE A 139 -4.19 -12.81 0.12
CA ILE A 139 -3.17 -13.88 0.06
C ILE A 139 -1.92 -13.47 -0.69
N GLY A 140 -2.00 -12.48 -1.58
CA GLY A 140 -0.84 -12.12 -2.39
C GLY A 140 -0.99 -10.81 -3.14
N LEU A 141 0.11 -10.43 -3.76
CA LEU A 141 0.26 -9.28 -4.64
C LEU A 141 0.69 -9.77 -6.02
N GLN A 142 0.13 -9.18 -7.08
CA GLN A 142 0.48 -9.53 -8.45
C GLN A 142 1.03 -8.33 -9.21
N PHE A 143 2.12 -8.57 -9.95
CA PHE A 143 2.84 -7.62 -10.79
C PHE A 143 2.80 -8.15 -12.22
N ASN A 144 2.14 -7.45 -13.14
CA ASN A 144 1.92 -7.92 -14.50
C ASN A 144 2.50 -7.02 -15.59
N ARG A 145 2.94 -5.80 -15.23
CA ARG A 145 3.25 -4.78 -16.23
C ARG A 145 4.71 -4.74 -16.68
N GLY A 146 5.61 -5.51 -16.03
CA GLY A 146 7.05 -5.39 -16.27
C GLY A 146 7.62 -3.98 -16.02
N ASN A 147 6.84 -3.12 -15.37
CA ASN A 147 7.14 -1.71 -15.12
C ASN A 147 6.61 -1.28 -13.73
N ALA A 148 6.87 -2.10 -12.73
CA ALA A 148 6.49 -1.78 -11.35
C ALA A 148 7.26 -0.54 -10.87
N GLY A 149 6.55 0.39 -10.21
CA GLY A 149 7.12 1.62 -9.71
C GLY A 149 8.15 1.40 -8.59
N ILE A 150 8.87 2.45 -8.25
CA ILE A 150 9.91 2.45 -7.20
C ILE A 150 9.25 2.79 -5.86
N ILE A 151 9.64 2.07 -4.80
CA ILE A 151 9.40 2.50 -3.42
C ILE A 151 10.69 3.14 -2.88
N GLN A 152 10.58 4.40 -2.49
CA GLN A 152 11.70 5.16 -1.99
C GLN A 152 11.43 5.64 -0.56
N ALA A 153 12.38 5.46 0.34
CA ALA A 153 12.31 5.96 1.71
C ALA A 153 13.53 6.85 1.98
N ASN A 154 13.29 8.14 2.20
CA ASN A 154 14.34 9.16 2.36
C ASN A 154 14.39 9.64 3.80
N GLY A 155 15.25 9.03 4.62
CA GLY A 155 15.40 9.37 6.03
C GLY A 155 14.19 9.08 6.91
N SER A 156 13.16 8.46 6.36
CA SER A 156 11.91 8.14 7.05
C SER A 156 12.09 7.08 8.14
N GLN A 157 11.26 7.14 9.17
CA GLN A 157 11.21 6.13 10.23
C GLN A 157 9.90 5.33 10.11
N LEU A 158 9.97 4.20 9.44
CA LEU A 158 8.83 3.34 9.21
C LEU A 158 8.80 2.22 10.26
N SER A 159 7.79 2.22 11.15
CA SER A 159 7.67 1.23 12.23
C SER A 159 6.27 0.63 12.30
N VAL A 160 6.14 -0.60 12.76
CA VAL A 160 4.88 -1.26 13.09
C VAL A 160 4.91 -1.76 14.54
N PRO A 161 3.75 -2.01 15.18
CA PRO A 161 3.71 -2.56 16.51
C PRO A 161 4.37 -3.94 16.62
N LYS A 162 4.60 -4.37 17.87
CA LYS A 162 5.19 -5.69 18.16
C LYS A 162 4.38 -6.81 17.50
N GLY A 163 5.09 -7.71 16.81
CA GLY A 163 4.51 -8.88 16.15
C GLY A 163 3.86 -8.60 14.79
N GLN A 164 3.84 -7.33 14.33
CA GLN A 164 3.25 -6.96 13.05
C GLN A 164 4.28 -7.01 11.91
N THR A 165 3.78 -7.02 10.67
CA THR A 165 4.60 -7.03 9.45
C THR A 165 4.72 -5.62 8.88
N LEU A 166 5.94 -5.23 8.52
CA LEU A 166 6.25 -4.07 7.70
C LEU A 166 6.75 -4.55 6.34
N ALA A 167 5.99 -4.32 5.28
CA ALA A 167 6.37 -4.78 3.95
C ALA A 167 6.48 -3.62 2.96
N LEU A 168 7.58 -3.57 2.23
CA LEU A 168 7.79 -2.73 1.05
C LEU A 168 8.03 -3.66 -0.14
N ILE A 169 7.11 -3.68 -1.11
CA ILE A 169 7.10 -4.63 -2.20
C ILE A 169 6.87 -3.88 -3.52
N GLY A 170 7.91 -3.75 -4.35
CA GLY A 170 7.85 -2.93 -5.56
C GLY A 170 8.87 -3.34 -6.61
N GLY A 171 8.91 -2.64 -7.75
CA GLY A 171 9.90 -2.88 -8.79
C GLY A 171 11.32 -2.68 -8.29
N GLU A 172 11.53 -1.61 -7.55
CA GLU A 172 12.78 -1.30 -6.87
C GLU A 172 12.49 -0.73 -5.48
N ILE A 173 13.44 -0.90 -4.54
CA ILE A 173 13.35 -0.34 -3.19
C ILE A 173 14.62 0.42 -2.86
N HIS A 174 14.47 1.70 -2.58
CA HIS A 174 15.57 2.59 -2.24
C HIS A 174 15.42 3.10 -0.80
N LEU A 175 16.38 2.74 0.06
CA LEU A 175 16.48 3.24 1.43
C LEU A 175 17.59 4.29 1.50
N ASN A 176 17.23 5.56 1.48
CA ASN A 176 18.14 6.67 1.31
C ASN A 176 18.30 7.50 2.59
N ARG A 177 19.31 8.36 2.61
CA ARG A 177 19.42 9.43 3.57
C ARG A 177 18.43 10.56 3.25
N ALA A 178 17.99 11.28 4.28
CA ALA A 178 16.99 12.35 4.15
C ALA A 178 17.35 13.39 3.07
N ASN A 179 18.58 13.87 3.07
CA ASN A 179 19.05 14.93 2.17
C ASN A 179 20.06 14.44 1.13
N GLY A 180 20.32 13.13 1.03
CA GLY A 180 21.35 12.57 0.15
C GLY A 180 22.80 12.87 0.58
N ASP A 181 23.02 13.56 1.69
CA ASP A 181 24.33 13.86 2.26
C ASP A 181 24.82 12.71 3.17
N ARG A 182 26.05 12.83 3.70
CA ARG A 182 26.66 11.78 4.52
C ARG A 182 26.27 11.83 6.01
N ILE A 183 25.62 12.88 6.48
CA ILE A 183 25.30 13.13 7.89
C ILE A 183 23.82 13.04 8.23
N SER A 184 22.93 13.24 7.23
CA SER A 184 21.48 13.11 7.43
C SER A 184 21.05 11.70 7.81
N PRO A 185 19.95 11.53 8.57
CA PRO A 185 19.42 10.22 8.91
C PRO A 185 19.16 9.36 7.68
N ILE A 186 19.52 8.10 7.74
CA ILE A 186 19.10 7.10 6.75
C ILE A 186 17.70 6.59 7.10
N ALA A 187 16.96 6.13 6.11
CA ALA A 187 15.67 5.47 6.34
C ALA A 187 15.82 4.29 7.32
N GLN A 188 14.91 4.18 8.27
CA GLN A 188 14.88 3.15 9.28
C GLN A 188 13.56 2.38 9.22
N LEU A 189 13.66 1.06 9.28
CA LEU A 189 12.52 0.15 9.31
C LEU A 189 12.53 -0.61 10.64
N TRP A 190 11.38 -0.66 11.32
CA TRP A 190 11.29 -1.25 12.64
C TRP A 190 10.02 -2.09 12.79
N ALA A 191 10.18 -3.39 13.07
CA ALA A 191 9.10 -4.34 13.34
C ALA A 191 9.47 -5.24 14.54
N PRO A 192 9.28 -4.80 15.79
CA PRO A 192 9.71 -5.53 16.97
C PRO A 192 9.04 -6.91 17.06
N SER A 193 9.81 -7.98 17.14
CA SER A 193 9.31 -9.38 17.13
C SER A 193 8.34 -9.69 15.99
N GLY A 194 8.33 -8.87 14.95
CA GLY A 194 7.54 -9.02 13.74
C GLY A 194 8.40 -9.36 12.53
N ARG A 195 7.89 -9.03 11.33
CA ARG A 195 8.56 -9.29 10.05
C ARG A 195 8.79 -8.02 9.25
N ILE A 196 9.92 -7.94 8.57
CA ILE A 196 10.20 -6.90 7.58
C ILE A 196 10.44 -7.59 6.24
N ASP A 197 9.59 -7.26 5.25
CA ASP A 197 9.73 -7.74 3.88
C ASP A 197 10.18 -6.58 2.98
N LEU A 198 11.32 -6.76 2.32
CA LEU A 198 11.85 -5.86 1.28
C LEU A 198 11.99 -6.66 0.00
N ILE A 199 11.02 -6.53 -0.90
CA ILE A 199 10.91 -7.37 -2.08
C ILE A 199 10.92 -6.51 -3.33
N ALA A 200 11.92 -6.72 -4.18
CA ALA A 200 11.98 -6.15 -5.52
C ALA A 200 11.45 -7.18 -6.52
N LEU A 201 10.34 -6.86 -7.18
CA LEU A 201 9.68 -7.75 -8.12
C LEU A 201 9.05 -6.94 -9.27
N TRP A 202 9.49 -7.19 -10.49
CA TRP A 202 8.99 -6.50 -11.68
C TRP A 202 7.78 -7.17 -12.29
N GLU A 203 7.70 -8.50 -12.15
CA GLU A 203 6.65 -9.34 -12.69
C GLU A 203 6.50 -10.59 -11.83
N GLY A 204 5.28 -11.13 -11.69
CA GLY A 204 4.98 -12.33 -10.93
C GLY A 204 4.07 -12.08 -9.73
N GLU A 205 4.04 -13.05 -8.82
CA GLU A 205 3.14 -13.06 -7.66
C GLU A 205 3.91 -13.28 -6.37
N TRP A 206 3.66 -12.44 -5.38
CA TRP A 206 4.25 -12.54 -4.04
C TRP A 206 3.17 -12.82 -3.00
N GLY A 207 3.31 -13.90 -2.25
CA GLY A 207 2.44 -14.24 -1.13
C GLY A 207 2.66 -13.36 0.08
N LEU A 208 1.61 -12.95 0.73
CA LEU A 208 1.68 -12.15 1.96
C LEU A 208 2.22 -12.94 3.17
N ASP A 209 2.30 -14.26 3.06
CA ASP A 209 2.99 -15.14 4.00
C ASP A 209 4.52 -15.10 3.87
N GLY A 210 5.04 -14.43 2.83
CA GLY A 210 6.46 -14.32 2.54
C GLY A 210 6.97 -15.34 1.52
N THR A 211 6.09 -15.97 0.75
CA THR A 211 6.46 -16.92 -0.30
C THR A 211 6.31 -16.33 -1.70
N LEU A 212 7.13 -16.79 -2.63
CA LEU A 212 6.96 -16.50 -4.06
C LEU A 212 5.91 -17.48 -4.61
N LEU A 213 4.74 -16.99 -5.02
CA LEU A 213 3.62 -17.82 -5.47
C LEU A 213 3.79 -18.25 -6.93
N GLN A 214 4.21 -17.35 -7.80
CA GLN A 214 4.58 -17.62 -9.19
C GLN A 214 5.75 -16.76 -9.61
N SER A 215 6.74 -17.37 -10.26
CA SER A 215 7.77 -16.66 -11.00
C SER A 215 7.46 -16.78 -12.48
N PRO A 216 7.50 -15.71 -13.27
CA PRO A 216 7.36 -15.78 -14.72
C PRO A 216 8.67 -16.25 -15.37
N LEU A 217 9.28 -17.30 -14.83
CA LEU A 217 10.35 -17.97 -15.53
C LEU A 217 9.72 -18.73 -16.70
N THR A 218 9.44 -18.03 -17.77
CA THR A 218 9.29 -18.67 -19.08
C THR A 218 10.63 -19.30 -19.45
N PRO A 219 10.68 -20.61 -19.74
CA PRO A 219 11.92 -21.29 -20.11
C PRO A 219 12.32 -21.03 -21.55
N ASP A 220 11.98 -19.92 -22.15
CA ASP A 220 12.28 -19.63 -23.55
C ASP A 220 12.98 -18.28 -23.73
N ARG A 221 14.26 -18.25 -23.34
CA ARG A 221 15.22 -17.40 -24.05
C ARG A 221 16.12 -18.35 -24.84
N PRO A 222 15.98 -18.47 -26.18
CA PRO A 222 16.93 -19.22 -26.98
C PRO A 222 18.34 -18.62 -26.87
N PRO A 223 19.38 -19.44 -27.05
CA PRO A 223 20.77 -19.09 -26.83
C PRO A 223 21.26 -17.95 -27.71
#